data_bc2bf2d6268dd297d21e7a652e684c59
#
_entry.id   bc2bf2d6268dd297d21e7a652e684c59
#
_cell.length_a   1.000
_cell.length_b   1.000
_cell.length_c   1.000
_cell.angle_alpha   90.00
_cell.angle_beta   90.00
_cell.angle_gamma   90.00
#
_symmetry.space_group_name_H-M   'P 1'
#
loop_
_entity.id
_entity.type
_entity.pdbx_description
1 polymer ?
#
loop_
_entity_poly.entity_id
_entity_poly.type
_entity_poly.pdbx_seq_one_letter_code
_entity_poly.pdbx_strand_id
1 'polypeptide(L)'
;MISILTEPAYSGSIWCKELLKSLTDRLRQKRIPFCEIFESIENNGDGVFIIASDYNWIKSTVSKLNSAGIKPILICNQAEQIHGCDYSCVCSDINGSMKYLINELKAAGKTRVALYGVNTSSISDIGRVDGLFAFKDESFNKMRIFTNNGSLKNCFDEFFKKCASFDAVICSNDFAAVSLIRNLLKIAPDELNRLKILSCAQTKLSGYYKNMLTSVNMNFEQYGKAAVFIYEKLKAHPYMSGITVTVKWTGENEKTPQHKTVTVNNSESGYEFYADGDMRNMLTAEQILNTCSDSDRLIIMSLISGMTIEETAGHCFLTEGGVKYRIKRILNECKLSDKSELLTLLKDYLN
;
A
#
# COMPACT_ATOMS: atom_id res chain seq x y z
N MET A 1 -23.61 -3.62 17.21
CA MET A 1 -22.26 -4.12 16.82
C MET A 1 -21.91 -3.50 15.46
N ILE A 2 -20.70 -2.96 15.30
CA ILE A 2 -20.27 -2.36 14.03
C ILE A 2 -19.89 -3.46 13.02
N SER A 3 -20.23 -3.24 11.75
CA SER A 3 -19.84 -4.10 10.63
C SER A 3 -18.72 -3.48 9.83
N ILE A 4 -17.69 -4.25 9.49
CA ILE A 4 -16.58 -3.83 8.64
C ILE A 4 -16.63 -4.65 7.35
N LEU A 5 -16.84 -3.98 6.23
CA LEU A 5 -16.87 -4.57 4.89
C LEU A 5 -15.61 -4.17 4.14
N THR A 6 -14.91 -5.15 3.64
CA THR A 6 -13.70 -4.94 2.82
C THR A 6 -13.97 -5.34 1.39
N GLU A 7 -13.56 -4.52 0.43
CA GLU A 7 -13.63 -4.86 -0.99
C GLU A 7 -12.83 -6.14 -1.28
N PRO A 8 -13.47 -7.22 -1.80
CA PRO A 8 -12.80 -8.52 -2.00
C PRO A 8 -11.54 -8.42 -2.86
N ALA A 9 -11.58 -7.64 -3.94
CA ALA A 9 -10.48 -7.46 -4.88
C ALA A 9 -9.20 -6.91 -4.23
N TYR A 10 -9.33 -6.12 -3.16
CA TYR A 10 -8.21 -5.47 -2.47
C TYR A 10 -7.93 -6.03 -1.07
N SER A 11 -8.72 -6.99 -0.58
CA SER A 11 -8.59 -7.54 0.78
C SER A 11 -7.19 -8.12 1.08
N GLY A 12 -6.53 -8.68 0.06
CA GLY A 12 -5.16 -9.19 0.14
C GLY A 12 -4.06 -8.13 0.14
N SER A 13 -4.37 -6.87 -0.22
CA SER A 13 -3.37 -5.82 -0.35
C SER A 13 -2.82 -5.36 1.00
N ILE A 14 -1.56 -4.94 1.04
CA ILE A 14 -0.93 -4.35 2.23
C ILE A 14 -1.71 -3.11 2.69
N TRP A 15 -2.07 -2.24 1.74
CA TRP A 15 -2.86 -1.05 1.99
C TRP A 15 -4.16 -1.37 2.75
N CYS A 16 -4.94 -2.34 2.28
CA CYS A 16 -6.19 -2.72 2.92
C CYS A 16 -5.97 -3.31 4.32
N LYS A 17 -4.95 -4.17 4.47
CA LYS A 17 -4.57 -4.77 5.74
C LYS A 17 -4.15 -3.73 6.78
N GLU A 18 -3.36 -2.74 6.40
CA GLU A 18 -2.94 -1.65 7.30
C GLU A 18 -4.13 -0.77 7.72
N LEU A 19 -5.05 -0.46 6.81
CA LEU A 19 -6.28 0.28 7.14
C LEU A 19 -7.19 -0.53 8.08
N LEU A 20 -7.43 -1.81 7.77
CA LEU A 20 -8.24 -2.70 8.59
C LEU A 20 -7.65 -2.83 10.00
N LYS A 21 -6.35 -3.04 10.09
CA LYS A 21 -5.63 -3.10 11.36
C LYS A 21 -5.79 -1.79 12.15
N SER A 22 -5.55 -0.65 11.53
CA SER A 22 -5.69 0.65 12.17
C SER A 22 -7.10 0.86 12.73
N LEU A 23 -8.14 0.50 11.96
CA LEU A 23 -9.54 0.60 12.37
C LEU A 23 -9.84 -0.34 13.53
N THR A 24 -9.51 -1.62 13.40
CA THR A 24 -9.82 -2.64 14.41
C THR A 24 -9.09 -2.40 15.73
N ASP A 25 -7.82 -1.98 15.68
CA ASP A 25 -7.06 -1.59 16.87
C ASP A 25 -7.70 -0.39 17.58
N ARG A 26 -8.18 0.59 16.83
CA ARG A 26 -8.87 1.74 17.42
C ARG A 26 -10.22 1.37 18.03
N LEU A 27 -11.01 0.51 17.37
CA LEU A 27 -12.28 0.00 17.90
C LEU A 27 -12.07 -0.79 19.20
N ARG A 28 -11.02 -1.65 19.25
CA ARG A 28 -10.64 -2.39 20.48
C ARG A 28 -10.25 -1.44 21.61
N GLN A 29 -9.41 -0.43 21.34
CA GLN A 29 -9.03 0.59 22.34
C GLN A 29 -10.24 1.31 22.92
N LYS A 30 -11.25 1.56 22.10
CA LYS A 30 -12.51 2.21 22.50
C LYS A 30 -13.55 1.23 23.08
N ARG A 31 -13.25 -0.07 23.12
CA ARG A 31 -14.16 -1.15 23.54
C ARG A 31 -15.47 -1.15 22.74
N ILE A 32 -15.41 -0.84 21.47
CA ILE A 32 -16.54 -0.85 20.55
C ILE A 32 -16.58 -2.23 19.86
N PRO A 33 -17.65 -3.03 20.03
CA PRO A 33 -17.74 -4.35 19.41
C PRO A 33 -17.94 -4.23 17.90
N PHE A 34 -17.23 -5.06 17.15
CA PHE A 34 -17.28 -5.10 15.69
C PHE A 34 -17.20 -6.54 15.15
N CYS A 35 -17.61 -6.72 13.90
CA CYS A 35 -17.41 -7.95 13.11
C CYS A 35 -16.95 -7.57 11.70
N GLU A 36 -16.10 -8.42 11.12
CA GLU A 36 -15.72 -8.36 9.73
C GLU A 36 -16.71 -9.17 8.90
N ILE A 37 -17.19 -8.60 7.79
CA ILE A 37 -18.23 -9.19 6.95
C ILE A 37 -17.69 -9.36 5.54
N PHE A 38 -18.01 -10.49 4.90
CA PHE A 38 -17.52 -10.83 3.56
C PHE A 38 -18.62 -10.83 2.48
N GLU A 39 -19.88 -11.12 2.81
CA GLU A 39 -20.92 -11.33 1.78
C GLU A 39 -22.28 -10.69 2.07
N SER A 40 -22.71 -10.54 3.30
CA SER A 40 -24.03 -9.99 3.64
C SER A 40 -23.99 -9.11 4.88
N ILE A 41 -24.70 -8.00 4.83
CA ILE A 41 -24.88 -7.08 5.95
C ILE A 41 -26.25 -7.35 6.56
N GLU A 42 -26.30 -8.00 7.73
CA GLU A 42 -27.49 -8.02 8.52
C GLU A 42 -27.65 -6.67 9.24
N ASN A 43 -28.78 -6.00 9.01
CA ASN A 43 -29.04 -4.65 9.50
C ASN A 43 -29.35 -4.63 11.01
N ASN A 44 -28.48 -5.21 11.83
CA ASN A 44 -28.59 -5.17 13.31
C ASN A 44 -27.52 -4.29 13.94
N GLY A 45 -26.82 -3.45 13.15
CA GLY A 45 -25.62 -2.80 13.61
C GLY A 45 -25.70 -1.29 13.80
N ASP A 46 -24.90 -0.79 14.73
CA ASP A 46 -24.74 0.61 15.04
C ASP A 46 -24.01 1.42 13.94
N GLY A 47 -23.52 0.78 12.89
CA GLY A 47 -22.80 1.41 11.78
C GLY A 47 -22.06 0.42 10.88
N VAL A 48 -21.72 0.87 9.68
CA VAL A 48 -20.95 0.10 8.68
C VAL A 48 -19.73 0.90 8.25
N PHE A 49 -18.55 0.29 8.37
CA PHE A 49 -17.33 0.78 7.74
C PHE A 49 -17.08 0.03 6.44
N ILE A 50 -16.62 0.73 5.42
CA ILE A 50 -16.23 0.15 4.12
C ILE A 50 -14.76 0.51 3.87
N ILE A 51 -13.93 -0.49 3.57
CA ILE A 51 -12.55 -0.29 3.11
C ILE A 51 -12.50 -0.72 1.64
N ALA A 52 -12.28 0.23 0.73
CA ALA A 52 -12.35 -0.02 -0.70
C ALA A 52 -11.53 0.99 -1.54
N SER A 53 -11.28 0.64 -2.81
CA SER A 53 -10.55 1.46 -3.77
C SER A 53 -11.18 1.51 -5.17
N ASP A 54 -11.95 0.51 -5.60
CA ASP A 54 -12.61 0.51 -6.91
C ASP A 54 -13.88 1.37 -6.88
N TYR A 55 -13.94 2.35 -7.77
CA TYR A 55 -15.05 3.31 -7.82
C TYR A 55 -16.42 2.63 -8.07
N ASN A 56 -16.47 1.69 -8.99
CA ASN A 56 -17.74 1.05 -9.38
C ASN A 56 -18.25 0.15 -8.23
N TRP A 57 -17.35 -0.58 -7.58
CA TRP A 57 -17.68 -1.40 -6.43
C TRP A 57 -18.16 -0.53 -5.25
N ILE A 58 -17.46 0.57 -4.96
CA ILE A 58 -17.85 1.53 -3.91
C ILE A 58 -19.24 2.08 -4.20
N LYS A 59 -19.47 2.60 -5.41
CA LYS A 59 -20.75 3.18 -5.82
C LYS A 59 -21.89 2.17 -5.67
N SER A 60 -21.71 0.95 -6.18
CA SER A 60 -22.72 -0.11 -6.07
C SER A 60 -23.01 -0.47 -4.60
N THR A 61 -21.97 -0.63 -3.79
CA THR A 61 -22.09 -1.05 -2.39
C THR A 61 -22.75 0.05 -1.55
N VAL A 62 -22.31 1.30 -1.68
CA VAL A 62 -22.89 2.43 -0.96
C VAL A 62 -24.34 2.63 -1.35
N SER A 63 -24.69 2.55 -2.65
CA SER A 63 -26.09 2.62 -3.12
C SER A 63 -26.98 1.55 -2.51
N LYS A 64 -26.51 0.29 -2.43
CA LYS A 64 -27.26 -0.81 -1.79
C LYS A 64 -27.48 -0.55 -0.30
N LEU A 65 -26.46 -0.08 0.42
CA LEU A 65 -26.56 0.27 1.81
C LEU A 65 -27.54 1.41 2.05
N ASN A 66 -27.48 2.46 1.24
CA ASN A 66 -28.41 3.59 1.32
C ASN A 66 -29.86 3.15 1.04
N SER A 67 -30.10 2.24 0.10
CA SER A 67 -31.43 1.67 -0.17
C SER A 67 -31.97 0.90 1.05
N ALA A 68 -31.09 0.36 1.90
CA ALA A 68 -31.44 -0.26 3.18
C ALA A 68 -31.47 0.73 4.35
N GLY A 69 -31.35 2.03 4.11
CA GLY A 69 -31.33 3.07 5.12
C GLY A 69 -30.01 3.19 5.91
N ILE A 70 -28.94 2.54 5.44
CA ILE A 70 -27.63 2.54 6.10
C ILE A 70 -26.74 3.59 5.46
N LYS A 71 -26.14 4.46 6.28
CA LYS A 71 -25.17 5.48 5.88
C LYS A 71 -23.77 5.00 6.29
N PRO A 72 -22.96 4.45 5.37
CA PRO A 72 -21.66 3.89 5.71
C PRO A 72 -20.60 4.97 5.93
N ILE A 73 -19.52 4.58 6.61
CA ILE A 73 -18.27 5.33 6.69
C ILE A 73 -17.27 4.66 5.77
N LEU A 74 -16.96 5.32 4.65
CA LEU A 74 -16.02 4.85 3.67
C LEU A 74 -14.59 5.20 4.11
N ILE A 75 -13.68 4.24 4.03
CA ILE A 75 -12.23 4.44 4.21
C ILE A 75 -11.58 4.13 2.87
N CYS A 76 -11.06 5.16 2.22
CA CYS A 76 -10.47 5.05 0.88
C CYS A 76 -9.31 6.05 0.72
N ASN A 77 -8.59 5.98 -0.38
CA ASN A 77 -7.49 6.92 -0.62
C ASN A 77 -7.95 8.29 -1.11
N GLN A 78 -9.14 8.38 -1.70
CA GLN A 78 -9.70 9.65 -2.19
C GLN A 78 -11.21 9.65 -2.01
N ALA A 79 -11.75 10.75 -1.48
CA ALA A 79 -13.18 10.98 -1.47
C ALA A 79 -13.61 11.55 -2.82
N GLU A 80 -14.24 10.72 -3.65
CA GLU A 80 -15.00 11.21 -4.79
C GLU A 80 -16.45 11.39 -4.40
N GLN A 81 -17.09 12.43 -4.93
CA GLN A 81 -18.54 12.58 -4.77
C GLN A 81 -19.25 11.46 -5.54
N ILE A 82 -19.78 10.50 -4.80
CA ILE A 82 -20.68 9.51 -5.37
C ILE A 82 -22.07 10.15 -5.38
N HIS A 83 -22.44 10.76 -6.52
CA HIS A 83 -23.70 11.44 -6.67
C HIS A 83 -24.90 10.54 -6.30
N GLY A 84 -25.81 11.06 -5.51
CA GLY A 84 -27.02 10.36 -5.07
C GLY A 84 -26.82 9.38 -3.94
N CYS A 85 -25.63 9.36 -3.29
CA CYS A 85 -25.33 8.50 -2.15
C CYS A 85 -25.03 9.34 -0.89
N ASP A 86 -25.47 8.84 0.26
CA ASP A 86 -25.21 9.42 1.58
C ASP A 86 -24.20 8.55 2.33
N TYR A 87 -23.02 9.09 2.57
CA TYR A 87 -21.92 8.43 3.28
C TYR A 87 -20.97 9.45 3.91
N SER A 88 -20.22 9.04 4.91
CA SER A 88 -19.08 9.79 5.42
C SER A 88 -17.78 9.13 4.98
N CYS A 89 -16.65 9.85 4.98
CA CYS A 89 -15.42 9.35 4.39
C CYS A 89 -14.19 9.71 5.22
N VAL A 90 -13.26 8.76 5.32
CA VAL A 90 -11.85 9.00 5.66
C VAL A 90 -11.01 8.78 4.40
N CYS A 91 -10.28 9.78 3.98
CA CYS A 91 -9.44 9.70 2.79
C CYS A 91 -8.03 10.23 3.04
N SER A 92 -7.10 9.94 2.12
CA SER A 92 -5.75 10.49 2.15
C SER A 92 -5.68 11.87 1.50
N ASP A 93 -4.70 12.66 1.92
CA ASP A 93 -4.34 13.91 1.26
C ASP A 93 -3.51 13.62 -0.01
N ILE A 94 -4.14 13.03 -1.03
CA ILE A 94 -3.46 12.75 -2.31
C ILE A 94 -2.95 14.03 -2.95
N ASN A 95 -3.74 15.10 -2.91
CA ASN A 95 -3.34 16.40 -3.47
C ASN A 95 -2.09 16.95 -2.77
N GLY A 96 -2.06 16.94 -1.44
CA GLY A 96 -0.88 17.36 -0.68
C GLY A 96 0.35 16.49 -0.98
N SER A 97 0.18 15.16 -1.07
CA SER A 97 1.27 14.26 -1.42
C SER A 97 1.79 14.50 -2.83
N MET A 98 0.92 14.68 -3.82
CA MET A 98 1.32 14.98 -5.20
C MET A 98 2.01 16.33 -5.31
N LYS A 99 1.50 17.36 -4.63
CA LYS A 99 2.15 18.68 -4.55
C LYS A 99 3.56 18.58 -4.00
N TYR A 100 3.76 17.80 -2.93
CA TYR A 100 5.09 17.57 -2.36
C TYR A 100 6.02 16.88 -3.36
N LEU A 101 5.58 15.75 -3.96
CA LEU A 101 6.40 15.00 -4.92
C LEU A 101 6.81 15.88 -6.11
N ILE A 102 5.90 16.71 -6.60
CA ILE A 102 6.18 17.66 -7.69
C ILE A 102 7.19 18.72 -7.25
N ASN A 103 7.06 19.26 -6.03
CA ASN A 103 8.03 20.22 -5.49
C ASN A 103 9.42 19.59 -5.31
N GLU A 104 9.51 18.33 -4.88
CA GLU A 104 10.77 17.58 -4.81
C GLU A 104 11.42 17.43 -6.20
N LEU A 105 10.62 17.20 -7.25
CA LEU A 105 11.12 17.14 -8.62
C LEU A 105 11.63 18.50 -9.11
N LYS A 106 10.89 19.58 -8.84
CA LYS A 106 11.29 20.94 -9.17
C LYS A 106 12.60 21.31 -8.48
N ALA A 107 12.71 21.05 -7.18
CA ALA A 107 13.93 21.30 -6.40
C ALA A 107 15.13 20.52 -6.94
N ALA A 108 14.91 19.33 -7.50
CA ALA A 108 15.92 18.51 -8.15
C ALA A 108 16.18 18.87 -9.64
N GLY A 109 15.54 19.93 -10.18
CA GLY A 109 15.66 20.34 -11.57
C GLY A 109 15.11 19.35 -12.59
N LYS A 110 14.18 18.47 -12.17
CA LYS A 110 13.58 17.44 -13.04
C LYS A 110 12.35 18.01 -13.74
N THR A 111 12.32 17.94 -15.07
CA THR A 111 11.30 18.59 -15.90
C THR A 111 10.55 17.65 -16.83
N ARG A 112 11.01 16.38 -16.97
CA ARG A 112 10.44 15.40 -17.88
C ARG A 112 9.97 14.19 -17.07
N VAL A 113 8.70 14.21 -16.66
CA VAL A 113 8.14 13.33 -15.64
C VAL A 113 7.26 12.24 -16.25
N ALA A 114 7.47 11.00 -15.86
CA ALA A 114 6.55 9.90 -16.08
C ALA A 114 5.74 9.62 -14.80
N LEU A 115 4.44 9.38 -14.93
CA LEU A 115 3.62 8.73 -13.89
C LEU A 115 3.47 7.26 -14.28
N TYR A 116 3.97 6.35 -13.46
CA TYR A 116 4.19 4.95 -13.81
C TYR A 116 3.38 3.98 -12.93
N GLY A 117 2.84 2.93 -13.56
CA GLY A 117 2.14 1.84 -12.88
C GLY A 117 0.69 2.17 -12.52
N VAL A 118 0.08 3.13 -13.21
CA VAL A 118 -1.28 3.61 -12.92
C VAL A 118 -2.32 2.54 -13.23
N ASN A 119 -3.14 2.21 -12.24
CA ASN A 119 -4.35 1.41 -12.42
C ASN A 119 -5.55 2.34 -12.64
N THR A 120 -6.14 2.27 -13.83
CA THR A 120 -7.23 3.17 -14.23
C THR A 120 -8.57 2.89 -13.53
N SER A 121 -8.73 1.76 -12.83
CA SER A 121 -9.91 1.48 -11.99
C SER A 121 -9.72 1.92 -10.53
N SER A 122 -8.50 2.28 -10.12
CA SER A 122 -8.20 2.71 -8.76
C SER A 122 -8.45 4.21 -8.58
N ILE A 123 -9.37 4.57 -7.68
CA ILE A 123 -9.64 5.96 -7.31
C ILE A 123 -8.36 6.70 -6.91
N SER A 124 -7.49 6.05 -6.13
CA SER A 124 -6.24 6.66 -5.67
C SER A 124 -5.28 6.98 -6.83
N ASP A 125 -5.26 6.13 -7.85
CA ASP A 125 -4.37 6.36 -9.00
C ASP A 125 -4.94 7.42 -9.94
N ILE A 126 -6.26 7.48 -10.11
CA ILE A 126 -6.95 8.59 -10.79
C ILE A 126 -6.62 9.91 -10.09
N GLY A 127 -6.76 9.96 -8.76
CA GLY A 127 -6.42 11.17 -8.00
C GLY A 127 -4.95 11.59 -8.09
N ARG A 128 -4.02 10.64 -8.27
CA ARG A 128 -2.61 10.98 -8.54
C ARG A 128 -2.42 11.56 -9.94
N VAL A 129 -3.15 11.06 -10.93
CA VAL A 129 -3.18 11.64 -12.28
C VAL A 129 -3.70 13.08 -12.22
N ASP A 130 -4.81 13.31 -11.56
CA ASP A 130 -5.41 14.64 -11.41
C ASP A 130 -4.48 15.59 -10.66
N GLY A 131 -3.88 15.13 -9.56
CA GLY A 131 -2.89 15.88 -8.80
C GLY A 131 -1.65 16.23 -9.64
N LEU A 132 -1.17 15.31 -10.48
CA LEU A 132 -0.06 15.58 -11.39
C LEU A 132 -0.40 16.74 -12.34
N PHE A 133 -1.58 16.72 -12.92
CA PHE A 133 -2.02 17.78 -13.85
C PHE A 133 -2.37 19.09 -13.13
N ALA A 134 -2.92 19.02 -11.93
CA ALA A 134 -3.29 20.21 -11.16
C ALA A 134 -2.07 21.03 -10.69
N PHE A 135 -0.96 20.35 -10.37
CA PHE A 135 0.24 21.01 -9.83
C PHE A 135 1.38 21.17 -10.83
N LYS A 136 1.22 20.66 -12.07
CA LYS A 136 2.16 20.99 -13.14
C LYS A 136 2.11 22.48 -13.45
N ASP A 137 3.25 23.03 -13.82
CA ASP A 137 3.40 24.38 -14.38
C ASP A 137 4.34 24.36 -15.59
N GLU A 138 4.72 25.52 -16.07
CA GLU A 138 5.60 25.70 -17.24
C GLU A 138 7.01 25.12 -17.06
N SER A 139 7.42 24.79 -15.81
CA SER A 139 8.71 24.14 -15.55
C SER A 139 8.79 22.71 -16.06
N PHE A 140 7.65 22.06 -16.33
CA PHE A 140 7.59 20.70 -16.83
C PHE A 140 7.49 20.64 -18.36
N ASN A 141 8.59 20.25 -19.00
CA ASN A 141 8.69 20.17 -20.46
C ASN A 141 7.97 18.95 -21.04
N LYS A 142 7.83 17.87 -20.25
CA LYS A 142 7.19 16.63 -20.69
C LYS A 142 6.56 15.87 -19.52
N MET A 143 5.33 15.44 -19.74
CA MET A 143 4.63 14.55 -18.81
C MET A 143 3.94 13.43 -19.56
N ARG A 144 3.99 12.19 -19.02
CA ARG A 144 3.31 11.05 -19.61
C ARG A 144 2.89 10.05 -18.53
N ILE A 145 1.71 9.45 -18.75
CA ILE A 145 1.15 8.39 -17.90
C ILE A 145 1.43 7.05 -18.56
N PHE A 146 1.85 6.07 -17.74
CA PHE A 146 2.01 4.66 -18.11
C PHE A 146 1.11 3.83 -17.20
N THR A 147 0.12 3.20 -17.82
CA THR A 147 -0.86 2.36 -17.12
C THR A 147 -0.36 0.93 -17.03
N ASN A 148 -0.69 0.24 -15.96
CA ASN A 148 -0.26 -1.14 -15.79
C ASN A 148 -1.14 -2.16 -16.52
N ASN A 149 -2.40 -1.84 -16.81
CA ASN A 149 -3.35 -2.70 -17.54
C ASN A 149 -3.30 -4.17 -17.06
N GLY A 150 -3.19 -4.41 -15.75
CA GLY A 150 -3.09 -5.74 -15.15
C GLY A 150 -1.69 -6.35 -15.13
N SER A 151 -0.66 -5.69 -15.71
CA SER A 151 0.72 -6.19 -15.72
C SER A 151 1.74 -5.06 -15.60
N LEU A 152 2.55 -5.10 -14.53
CA LEU A 152 3.70 -4.20 -14.37
C LEU A 152 4.80 -4.48 -15.42
N LYS A 153 4.88 -5.72 -15.90
CA LYS A 153 5.81 -6.04 -16.99
C LYS A 153 5.44 -5.31 -18.27
N ASN A 154 4.18 -5.36 -18.67
CA ASN A 154 3.72 -4.66 -19.88
C ASN A 154 3.88 -3.14 -19.71
N CYS A 155 3.57 -2.60 -18.53
CA CYS A 155 3.81 -1.21 -18.21
C CYS A 155 5.30 -0.83 -18.36
N PHE A 156 6.20 -1.70 -17.87
CA PHE A 156 7.63 -1.51 -17.99
C PHE A 156 8.09 -1.53 -19.45
N ASP A 157 7.63 -2.50 -20.24
CA ASP A 157 8.00 -2.62 -21.67
C ASP A 157 7.60 -1.34 -22.45
N GLU A 158 6.44 -0.77 -22.16
CA GLU A 158 5.98 0.49 -22.77
C GLU A 158 6.76 1.72 -22.25
N PHE A 159 7.07 1.76 -20.97
CA PHE A 159 7.89 2.83 -20.38
C PHE A 159 9.30 2.77 -20.95
N PHE A 160 9.92 1.61 -21.00
CA PHE A 160 11.31 1.43 -21.39
C PHE A 160 11.59 1.90 -22.82
N LYS A 161 10.65 1.67 -23.76
CA LYS A 161 10.74 2.22 -25.14
C LYS A 161 10.94 3.75 -25.17
N LYS A 162 10.60 4.45 -24.09
CA LYS A 162 10.63 5.92 -24.00
C LYS A 162 11.40 6.43 -22.78
N CYS A 163 12.08 5.54 -22.05
CA CYS A 163 12.76 5.84 -20.79
C CYS A 163 13.73 7.03 -20.91
N ALA A 164 14.53 7.07 -21.97
CA ALA A 164 15.48 8.16 -22.23
C ALA A 164 14.84 9.56 -22.33
N SER A 165 13.53 9.62 -22.57
CA SER A 165 12.82 10.91 -22.67
C SER A 165 12.45 11.51 -21.32
N PHE A 166 12.59 10.79 -20.20
CA PHE A 166 12.22 11.24 -18.87
C PHE A 166 13.46 11.38 -17.99
N ASP A 167 13.42 12.25 -17.01
CA ASP A 167 14.43 12.42 -15.98
C ASP A 167 13.90 12.15 -14.57
N ALA A 168 12.59 11.93 -14.45
CA ALA A 168 11.95 11.51 -13.22
C ALA A 168 10.74 10.60 -13.47
N VAL A 169 10.44 9.77 -12.46
CA VAL A 169 9.28 8.88 -12.44
C VAL A 169 8.59 8.99 -11.08
N ILE A 170 7.30 9.32 -11.10
CA ILE A 170 6.41 9.15 -9.94
C ILE A 170 5.70 7.81 -10.15
N CYS A 171 5.91 6.86 -9.25
CA CYS A 171 5.23 5.57 -9.27
C CYS A 171 3.92 5.64 -8.50
N SER A 172 2.89 4.95 -8.98
CA SER A 172 1.56 4.92 -8.35
C SER A 172 1.61 4.37 -6.91
N ASN A 173 2.55 3.46 -6.64
CA ASN A 173 2.82 2.90 -5.33
C ASN A 173 4.25 2.32 -5.26
N ASP A 174 4.66 1.88 -4.07
CA ASP A 174 6.00 1.34 -3.84
C ASP A 174 6.29 0.05 -4.62
N PHE A 175 5.28 -0.81 -4.85
CA PHE A 175 5.49 -2.04 -5.62
C PHE A 175 5.76 -1.74 -7.10
N ALA A 176 5.06 -0.77 -7.67
CA ALA A 176 5.36 -0.28 -9.01
C ALA A 176 6.78 0.30 -9.08
N ALA A 177 7.22 1.04 -8.03
CA ALA A 177 8.57 1.58 -7.96
C ALA A 177 9.64 0.48 -7.86
N VAL A 178 9.44 -0.50 -6.97
CA VAL A 178 10.38 -1.63 -6.82
C VAL A 178 10.46 -2.45 -8.10
N SER A 179 9.32 -2.73 -8.74
CA SER A 179 9.29 -3.44 -10.03
C SER A 179 10.07 -2.67 -11.10
N LEU A 180 9.85 -1.36 -11.22
CA LEU A 180 10.60 -0.49 -12.15
C LEU A 180 12.11 -0.55 -11.89
N ILE A 181 12.53 -0.35 -10.63
CA ILE A 181 13.95 -0.35 -10.25
C ILE A 181 14.60 -1.70 -10.58
N ARG A 182 13.97 -2.81 -10.19
CA ARG A 182 14.49 -4.16 -10.46
C ARG A 182 14.66 -4.44 -11.96
N ASN A 183 13.69 -4.03 -12.76
CA ASN A 183 13.78 -4.21 -14.21
C ASN A 183 14.90 -3.35 -14.81
N LEU A 184 15.05 -2.10 -14.37
CA LEU A 184 16.14 -1.24 -14.81
C LEU A 184 17.50 -1.76 -14.37
N LEU A 185 17.65 -2.24 -13.13
CA LEU A 185 18.89 -2.88 -12.67
C LEU A 185 19.33 -4.04 -13.56
N LYS A 186 18.39 -4.83 -14.09
CA LYS A 186 18.66 -6.00 -14.93
C LYS A 186 19.10 -5.65 -16.35
N ILE A 187 18.53 -4.59 -16.96
CA ILE A 187 18.68 -4.35 -18.40
C ILE A 187 19.32 -3.00 -18.75
N ALA A 188 19.24 -2.01 -17.85
CA ALA A 188 19.74 -0.65 -18.11
C ALA A 188 20.10 0.06 -16.79
N PRO A 189 21.08 -0.42 -16.01
CA PRO A 189 21.40 0.14 -14.69
C PRO A 189 21.81 1.63 -14.76
N ASP A 190 22.38 2.10 -15.86
CA ASP A 190 22.74 3.51 -16.05
C ASP A 190 21.52 4.45 -16.03
N GLU A 191 20.36 3.96 -16.44
CA GLU A 191 19.11 4.74 -16.40
C GLU A 191 18.67 5.04 -14.97
N LEU A 192 18.99 4.19 -13.99
CA LEU A 192 18.70 4.46 -12.57
C LEU A 192 19.48 5.65 -12.02
N ASN A 193 20.72 5.84 -12.44
CA ASN A 193 21.53 6.98 -12.01
C ASN A 193 20.98 8.29 -12.55
N ARG A 194 20.27 8.26 -13.65
CA ARG A 194 19.69 9.42 -14.32
C ARG A 194 18.30 9.78 -13.81
N LEU A 195 17.50 8.77 -13.43
CA LEU A 195 16.11 8.92 -13.05
C LEU A 195 15.96 9.23 -11.55
N LYS A 196 15.20 10.28 -11.23
CA LYS A 196 14.69 10.49 -9.87
C LYS A 196 13.38 9.69 -9.72
N ILE A 197 13.36 8.67 -8.86
CA ILE A 197 12.19 7.82 -8.66
C ILE A 197 11.53 8.16 -7.34
N LEU A 198 10.22 8.44 -7.39
CA LEU A 198 9.38 8.80 -6.24
C LEU A 198 8.17 7.87 -6.17
N SER A 199 7.66 7.60 -4.95
CA SER A 199 6.43 6.83 -4.74
C SER A 199 5.71 7.21 -3.45
N CYS A 200 4.61 6.50 -3.16
CA CYS A 200 3.82 6.63 -1.94
C CYS A 200 3.56 5.25 -1.35
N ALA A 201 3.60 5.12 -0.04
CA ALA A 201 3.18 4.10 0.89
C ALA A 201 4.24 3.80 1.97
N GLN A 202 5.52 3.99 1.68
CA GLN A 202 6.66 3.73 2.58
C GLN A 202 6.59 2.31 3.16
N THR A 203 6.43 1.31 2.27
CA THR A 203 6.45 -0.11 2.64
C THR A 203 7.82 -0.54 3.17
N LYS A 204 7.88 -1.65 3.90
CA LYS A 204 9.17 -2.20 4.35
C LYS A 204 10.05 -2.62 3.18
N LEU A 205 9.43 -3.15 2.11
CA LEU A 205 10.14 -3.54 0.90
C LEU A 205 10.82 -2.33 0.22
N SER A 206 10.11 -1.20 0.10
CA SER A 206 10.70 0.02 -0.48
C SER A 206 11.87 0.56 0.34
N GLY A 207 11.89 0.30 1.64
CA GLY A 207 13.00 0.67 2.53
C GLY A 207 14.36 0.09 2.14
N TYR A 208 14.40 -1.06 1.45
CA TYR A 208 15.65 -1.62 0.90
C TYR A 208 16.16 -0.87 -0.33
N TYR A 209 15.32 -0.04 -0.95
CA TYR A 209 15.64 0.76 -2.13
C TYR A 209 15.79 2.26 -1.84
N LYS A 210 15.90 2.65 -0.56
CA LYS A 210 15.95 4.06 -0.11
C LYS A 210 17.03 4.93 -0.79
N ASN A 211 18.09 4.32 -1.30
CA ASN A 211 19.14 5.03 -2.03
C ASN A 211 18.74 5.35 -3.49
N MET A 212 17.70 4.70 -4.02
CA MET A 212 17.21 4.82 -5.40
C MET A 212 15.77 5.34 -5.45
N LEU A 213 15.05 5.28 -4.32
CA LEU A 213 13.63 5.57 -4.22
C LEU A 213 13.35 6.49 -3.02
N THR A 214 12.61 7.57 -3.26
CA THR A 214 12.00 8.36 -2.19
C THR A 214 10.51 8.02 -2.11
N SER A 215 10.07 7.44 -1.00
CA SER A 215 8.68 7.08 -0.76
C SER A 215 8.06 7.89 0.38
N VAL A 216 6.82 8.35 0.19
CA VAL A 216 6.07 9.16 1.15
C VAL A 216 5.22 8.26 2.04
N ASN A 217 5.21 8.51 3.36
CA ASN A 217 4.41 7.76 4.32
C ASN A 217 2.94 8.21 4.31
N MET A 218 2.04 7.26 4.09
CA MET A 218 0.59 7.48 4.04
C MET A 218 -0.06 7.63 5.43
N ASN A 219 0.70 7.46 6.53
CA ASN A 219 0.23 7.62 7.91
C ASN A 219 -1.02 6.78 8.26
N PHE A 220 -1.00 5.50 7.89
CA PHE A 220 -2.13 4.57 8.02
C PHE A 220 -2.74 4.52 9.42
N GLU A 221 -1.94 4.68 10.47
CA GLU A 221 -2.43 4.67 11.86
C GLU A 221 -3.53 5.71 12.14
N GLN A 222 -3.49 6.83 11.46
CA GLN A 222 -4.46 7.92 11.69
C GLN A 222 -5.83 7.63 11.07
N TYR A 223 -5.93 6.70 10.10
CA TYR A 223 -7.21 6.37 9.47
C TYR A 223 -8.21 5.75 10.44
N GLY A 224 -7.76 4.80 11.28
CA GLY A 224 -8.63 4.20 12.30
C GLY A 224 -9.11 5.22 13.33
N LYS A 225 -8.23 6.16 13.72
CA LYS A 225 -8.61 7.27 14.63
C LYS A 225 -9.66 8.17 14.00
N ALA A 226 -9.47 8.54 12.72
CA ALA A 226 -10.40 9.39 11.98
C ALA A 226 -11.75 8.70 11.74
N ALA A 227 -11.73 7.41 11.38
CA ALA A 227 -12.94 6.63 11.15
C ALA A 227 -13.80 6.51 12.42
N VAL A 228 -13.17 6.16 13.54
CA VAL A 228 -13.87 6.08 14.84
C VAL A 228 -14.35 7.46 15.30
N PHE A 229 -13.58 8.52 15.04
CA PHE A 229 -14.04 9.90 15.32
C PHE A 229 -15.32 10.23 14.53
N ILE A 230 -15.38 9.91 13.23
CA ILE A 230 -16.60 10.11 12.43
C ILE A 230 -17.76 9.33 13.03
N TYR A 231 -17.56 8.05 13.36
CA TYR A 231 -18.59 7.21 13.96
C TYR A 231 -19.12 7.79 15.27
N GLU A 232 -18.24 8.21 16.19
CA GLU A 232 -18.63 8.82 17.47
C GLU A 232 -19.43 10.10 17.23
N LYS A 233 -19.07 10.90 16.22
CA LYS A 233 -19.80 12.15 15.87
C LYS A 233 -21.19 11.87 15.29
N LEU A 234 -21.29 10.93 14.34
CA LEU A 234 -22.57 10.55 13.74
C LEU A 234 -23.51 9.92 14.78
N LYS A 235 -22.97 9.14 15.73
CA LYS A 235 -23.76 8.56 16.82
C LYS A 235 -24.29 9.62 17.78
N ALA A 236 -23.48 10.62 18.11
CA ALA A 236 -23.88 11.72 18.98
C ALA A 236 -24.83 12.73 18.30
N HIS A 237 -24.78 12.82 16.97
CA HIS A 237 -25.50 13.78 16.16
C HIS A 237 -26.16 13.11 14.93
N PRO A 238 -27.27 12.37 15.11
CA PRO A 238 -27.89 11.57 14.03
C PRO A 238 -28.38 12.39 12.81
N TYR A 239 -28.55 13.71 12.97
CA TYR A 239 -28.92 14.64 11.90
C TYR A 239 -27.71 15.03 11.00
N MET A 240 -26.49 14.66 11.37
CA MET A 240 -25.32 14.90 10.53
C MET A 240 -25.13 13.76 9.51
N SER A 241 -24.55 14.10 8.38
CA SER A 241 -24.09 13.16 7.37
C SER A 241 -22.97 13.78 6.54
N GLY A 242 -22.32 12.98 5.70
CA GLY A 242 -21.33 13.50 4.75
C GLY A 242 -20.04 14.05 5.39
N ILE A 243 -19.67 13.58 6.60
CA ILE A 243 -18.42 14.01 7.25
C ILE A 243 -17.23 13.43 6.49
N THR A 244 -16.38 14.29 5.96
CA THR A 244 -15.11 13.87 5.34
C THR A 244 -13.94 14.31 6.20
N VAL A 245 -13.06 13.35 6.51
CA VAL A 245 -11.79 13.59 7.22
C VAL A 245 -10.64 13.20 6.32
N THR A 246 -9.79 14.16 5.98
CA THR A 246 -8.59 13.93 5.19
C THR A 246 -7.41 13.68 6.13
N VAL A 247 -6.77 12.52 5.99
CA VAL A 247 -5.55 12.17 6.72
C VAL A 247 -4.34 12.70 5.95
N LYS A 248 -3.60 13.60 6.57
CA LYS A 248 -2.35 14.12 6.01
C LYS A 248 -1.26 13.05 6.10
N TRP A 249 -0.44 12.98 5.08
CA TRP A 249 0.76 12.16 5.11
C TRP A 249 1.86 12.82 5.95
N THR A 250 2.82 12.02 6.40
CA THR A 250 3.97 12.50 7.18
C THR A 250 5.24 12.48 6.34
N GLY A 251 6.08 13.50 6.47
CA GLY A 251 7.40 13.54 5.84
C GLY A 251 8.35 12.51 6.45
N GLU A 252 9.49 12.26 5.80
CA GLU A 252 10.50 11.26 6.20
C GLU A 252 11.04 11.43 7.64
N ASN A 253 10.86 12.58 8.27
CA ASN A 253 11.42 12.91 9.59
C ASN A 253 10.47 12.65 10.77
N GLU A 254 9.22 12.26 10.56
CA GLU A 254 8.31 11.92 11.64
C GLU A 254 8.35 10.42 11.94
N LYS A 255 8.88 10.07 13.12
CA LYS A 255 8.95 8.67 13.57
C LYS A 255 7.56 8.10 13.83
N THR A 256 7.14 7.17 13.00
CA THR A 256 5.92 6.38 13.23
C THR A 256 6.22 5.26 14.23
N PRO A 257 5.39 5.03 15.27
CA PRO A 257 5.57 3.91 16.19
C PRO A 257 5.52 2.56 15.47
N GLN A 258 6.44 1.65 15.79
CA GLN A 258 6.46 0.29 15.22
C GLN A 258 5.37 -0.58 15.85
N HIS A 259 4.51 -1.21 15.04
CA HIS A 259 3.47 -2.14 15.50
C HIS A 259 3.70 -3.57 15.00
N LYS A 260 3.34 -4.56 15.86
CA LYS A 260 3.44 -5.99 15.53
C LYS A 260 2.25 -6.44 14.66
N THR A 261 2.49 -7.33 13.72
CA THR A 261 1.53 -7.82 12.71
C THR A 261 0.70 -9.00 13.21
N VAL A 262 -0.58 -9.05 12.84
CA VAL A 262 -1.47 -10.20 13.02
C VAL A 262 -1.89 -10.72 11.64
N THR A 263 -1.84 -12.05 11.46
CA THR A 263 -2.12 -12.72 10.18
C THR A 263 -3.61 -13.03 10.03
N VAL A 264 -4.19 -12.77 8.84
CA VAL A 264 -5.56 -13.19 8.47
C VAL A 264 -5.51 -13.98 7.18
N ASN A 265 -6.31 -15.06 7.08
CA ASN A 265 -6.30 -16.02 5.97
C ASN A 265 -6.84 -15.41 4.66
N ASN A 266 -6.15 -15.72 3.54
CA ASN A 266 -6.51 -15.28 2.21
C ASN A 266 -7.55 -16.18 1.57
N SER A 267 -8.61 -15.59 0.99
CA SER A 267 -9.39 -16.20 -0.09
C SER A 267 -9.00 -15.52 -1.40
N GLU A 268 -8.73 -16.31 -2.42
CA GLU A 268 -8.39 -15.80 -3.76
C GLU A 268 -9.59 -15.04 -4.35
N SER A 269 -9.43 -13.75 -4.58
CA SER A 269 -10.39 -12.99 -5.38
C SER A 269 -9.67 -12.49 -6.62
N GLY A 270 -10.21 -12.88 -7.77
CA GLY A 270 -9.61 -12.65 -9.07
C GLY A 270 -9.64 -11.21 -9.54
N TYR A 271 -8.76 -10.38 -9.01
CA TYR A 271 -8.42 -9.12 -9.65
C TYR A 271 -7.11 -9.31 -10.42
N GLU A 272 -7.11 -9.03 -11.72
CA GLU A 272 -5.99 -9.28 -12.63
C GLU A 272 -4.67 -8.61 -12.19
N PHE A 273 -4.76 -7.48 -11.48
CA PHE A 273 -3.58 -6.80 -10.94
C PHE A 273 -2.77 -7.68 -9.96
N TYR A 274 -3.46 -8.43 -9.09
CA TYR A 274 -2.81 -9.37 -8.16
C TYR A 274 -2.54 -10.74 -8.78
N ALA A 275 -3.05 -11.01 -9.99
CA ALA A 275 -2.67 -12.16 -10.79
C ALA A 275 -1.28 -12.01 -11.43
N ASP A 276 -0.76 -10.77 -11.52
CA ASP A 276 0.62 -10.50 -11.92
C ASP A 276 1.60 -11.22 -10.98
N GLY A 277 2.44 -12.09 -11.55
CA GLY A 277 3.39 -12.91 -10.78
C GLY A 277 4.42 -12.06 -10.01
N ASP A 278 4.88 -10.96 -10.60
CA ASP A 278 5.83 -10.04 -9.95
C ASP A 278 5.17 -9.32 -8.75
N MET A 279 3.93 -8.89 -8.92
CA MET A 279 3.17 -8.29 -7.83
C MET A 279 2.94 -9.27 -6.66
N ARG A 280 2.58 -10.52 -6.95
CA ARG A 280 2.39 -11.56 -5.92
C ARG A 280 3.69 -11.81 -5.15
N ASN A 281 4.81 -11.91 -5.86
CA ASN A 281 6.10 -12.13 -5.23
C ASN A 281 6.50 -10.94 -4.33
N MET A 282 6.30 -9.70 -4.78
CA MET A 282 6.53 -8.51 -3.96
C MET A 282 5.62 -8.46 -2.72
N LEU A 283 4.34 -8.82 -2.88
CA LEU A 283 3.41 -8.91 -1.75
C LEU A 283 3.84 -9.95 -0.73
N THR A 284 4.32 -11.11 -1.20
CA THR A 284 4.85 -12.16 -0.33
C THR A 284 6.13 -11.70 0.37
N ALA A 285 7.05 -11.07 -0.36
CA ALA A 285 8.28 -10.51 0.22
C ALA A 285 7.97 -9.47 1.31
N GLU A 286 7.06 -8.53 1.06
CA GLU A 286 6.62 -7.54 2.06
C GLU A 286 5.96 -8.21 3.27
N GLN A 287 5.13 -9.24 3.07
CA GLN A 287 4.52 -10.00 4.16
C GLN A 287 5.59 -10.67 5.04
N ILE A 288 6.61 -11.28 4.44
CA ILE A 288 7.74 -11.87 5.17
C ILE A 288 8.45 -10.81 5.99
N LEU A 289 8.81 -9.68 5.37
CA LEU A 289 9.51 -8.57 6.05
C LEU A 289 8.70 -7.98 7.20
N ASN A 290 7.37 -7.94 7.07
CA ASN A 290 6.47 -7.48 8.14
C ASN A 290 6.41 -8.45 9.32
N THR A 291 6.58 -9.75 9.08
CA THR A 291 6.62 -10.80 10.09
C THR A 291 7.95 -10.83 10.87
N CYS A 292 9.04 -10.37 10.23
CA CYS A 292 10.40 -10.45 10.74
C CYS A 292 10.72 -9.35 11.76
N SER A 293 11.33 -9.74 12.89
CA SER A 293 12.08 -8.84 13.76
C SER A 293 13.42 -8.43 13.11
N ASP A 294 14.11 -7.46 13.69
CA ASP A 294 15.43 -7.05 13.18
C ASP A 294 16.46 -8.20 13.22
N SER A 295 16.40 -9.06 14.27
CA SER A 295 17.23 -10.27 14.33
C SER A 295 16.87 -11.29 13.24
N ASP A 296 15.60 -11.44 12.90
CA ASP A 296 15.18 -12.32 11.82
C ASP A 296 15.68 -11.83 10.46
N ARG A 297 15.62 -10.51 10.23
CA ARG A 297 16.16 -9.89 9.01
C ARG A 297 17.67 -10.09 8.88
N LEU A 298 18.41 -9.95 9.99
CA LEU A 298 19.86 -10.22 9.99
C LEU A 298 20.17 -11.67 9.63
N ILE A 299 19.40 -12.63 10.17
CA ILE A 299 19.52 -14.06 9.81
C ILE A 299 19.28 -14.26 8.31
N ILE A 300 18.20 -13.71 7.78
CA ILE A 300 17.84 -13.84 6.36
C ILE A 300 18.93 -13.24 5.47
N MET A 301 19.43 -12.05 5.77
CA MET A 301 20.49 -11.40 5.00
C MET A 301 21.81 -12.20 5.03
N SER A 302 22.17 -12.76 6.19
CA SER A 302 23.34 -13.64 6.32
C SER A 302 23.22 -14.89 5.44
N LEU A 303 22.03 -15.51 5.42
CA LEU A 303 21.78 -16.69 4.59
C LEU A 303 21.72 -16.34 3.08
N ILE A 304 21.18 -15.19 2.70
CA ILE A 304 21.19 -14.70 1.31
C ILE A 304 22.62 -14.44 0.83
N SER A 305 23.50 -13.94 1.70
CA SER A 305 24.92 -13.75 1.37
C SER A 305 25.72 -15.07 1.28
N GLY A 306 25.08 -16.23 1.51
CA GLY A 306 25.67 -17.54 1.36
C GLY A 306 26.26 -18.13 2.64
N MET A 307 26.06 -17.51 3.80
CA MET A 307 26.51 -18.07 5.08
C MET A 307 25.77 -19.37 5.40
N THR A 308 26.46 -20.32 6.00
CA THR A 308 25.88 -21.52 6.59
C THR A 308 25.06 -21.19 7.82
N ILE A 309 24.27 -22.12 8.33
CA ILE A 309 23.51 -21.93 9.59
C ILE A 309 24.46 -21.68 10.77
N GLU A 310 25.58 -22.37 10.81
CA GLU A 310 26.59 -22.21 11.84
C GLU A 310 27.22 -20.79 11.80
N GLU A 311 27.67 -20.34 10.64
CA GLU A 311 28.21 -19.00 10.43
C GLU A 311 27.17 -17.92 10.75
N THR A 312 25.91 -18.11 10.31
CA THR A 312 24.80 -17.21 10.62
C THR A 312 24.53 -17.13 12.12
N ALA A 313 24.59 -18.27 12.83
CA ALA A 313 24.41 -18.32 14.27
C ALA A 313 25.49 -17.51 14.99
N GLY A 314 26.77 -17.69 14.59
CA GLY A 314 27.88 -16.89 15.09
C GLY A 314 27.73 -15.41 14.81
N HIS A 315 27.39 -15.04 13.56
CA HIS A 315 27.20 -13.65 13.12
C HIS A 315 26.03 -12.95 13.84
N CYS A 316 24.95 -13.68 14.13
CA CYS A 316 23.77 -13.14 14.81
C CYS A 316 23.81 -13.28 16.36
N PHE A 317 24.89 -13.80 16.93
CA PHE A 317 25.01 -14.11 18.36
C PHE A 317 23.89 -15.03 18.88
N LEU A 318 23.57 -16.06 18.10
CA LEU A 318 22.54 -17.06 18.39
C LEU A 318 23.14 -18.47 18.36
N THR A 319 22.35 -19.46 18.85
CA THR A 319 22.64 -20.87 18.59
C THR A 319 22.08 -21.29 17.23
N GLU A 320 22.65 -22.34 16.64
CA GLU A 320 22.07 -22.92 15.42
C GLU A 320 20.61 -23.33 15.58
N GLY A 321 20.24 -23.89 16.75
CA GLY A 321 18.85 -24.21 17.10
C GLY A 321 17.96 -22.98 17.10
N GLY A 322 18.46 -21.85 17.60
CA GLY A 322 17.76 -20.56 17.56
C GLY A 322 17.54 -20.04 16.15
N VAL A 323 18.55 -20.14 15.28
CA VAL A 323 18.42 -19.79 13.86
C VAL A 323 17.39 -20.67 13.16
N LYS A 324 17.49 -22.00 13.30
CA LYS A 324 16.53 -22.99 12.73
C LYS A 324 15.10 -22.76 13.20
N TYR A 325 14.91 -22.47 14.48
CA TYR A 325 13.60 -22.17 15.07
C TYR A 325 12.98 -20.91 14.44
N ARG A 326 13.75 -19.83 14.32
CA ARG A 326 13.27 -18.57 13.74
C ARG A 326 12.90 -18.72 12.28
N ILE A 327 13.70 -19.42 11.49
CA ILE A 327 13.38 -19.75 10.09
C ILE A 327 12.07 -20.54 10.03
N LYS A 328 11.94 -21.61 10.81
CA LYS A 328 10.72 -22.44 10.84
C LYS A 328 9.48 -21.64 11.22
N ARG A 329 9.60 -20.71 12.17
CA ARG A 329 8.50 -19.81 12.54
C ARG A 329 8.06 -18.94 11.34
N ILE A 330 9.02 -18.30 10.64
CA ILE A 330 8.74 -17.45 9.48
C ILE A 330 8.07 -18.28 8.37
N LEU A 331 8.57 -19.46 8.07
CA LEU A 331 7.97 -20.36 7.07
C LEU A 331 6.52 -20.67 7.40
N ASN A 332 6.23 -21.03 8.66
CA ASN A 332 4.87 -21.34 9.11
C ASN A 332 3.94 -20.13 9.02
N GLU A 333 4.39 -18.94 9.49
CA GLU A 333 3.58 -17.71 9.51
C GLU A 333 3.30 -17.18 8.10
N CYS A 334 4.26 -17.37 7.17
CA CYS A 334 4.14 -16.93 5.77
C CYS A 334 3.66 -18.03 4.82
N LYS A 335 3.38 -19.25 5.34
CA LYS A 335 2.95 -20.44 4.56
C LYS A 335 3.90 -20.78 3.41
N LEU A 336 5.20 -20.67 3.65
CA LEU A 336 6.24 -21.08 2.71
C LEU A 336 6.59 -22.55 2.93
N SER A 337 6.96 -23.25 1.85
CA SER A 337 7.25 -24.67 1.88
C SER A 337 8.55 -24.98 2.60
N ASP A 338 9.59 -24.19 2.32
CA ASP A 338 10.94 -24.43 2.84
C ASP A 338 11.84 -23.18 2.83
N LYS A 339 13.04 -23.35 3.40
CA LYS A 339 14.07 -22.29 3.44
C LYS A 339 14.50 -21.84 2.05
N SER A 340 14.54 -22.74 1.06
CA SER A 340 14.99 -22.40 -0.30
C SER A 340 14.01 -21.44 -0.95
N GLU A 341 12.69 -21.70 -0.82
CA GLU A 341 11.65 -20.79 -1.30
C GLU A 341 11.77 -19.41 -0.67
N LEU A 342 11.92 -19.34 0.67
CA LEU A 342 12.12 -18.10 1.42
C LEU A 342 13.30 -17.29 0.90
N LEU A 343 14.47 -17.94 0.75
CA LEU A 343 15.69 -17.27 0.34
C LEU A 343 15.66 -16.87 -1.13
N THR A 344 15.13 -17.71 -2.01
CA THR A 344 15.02 -17.43 -3.45
C THR A 344 14.14 -16.21 -3.67
N LEU A 345 12.96 -16.18 -3.02
CA LEU A 345 12.02 -15.07 -3.13
C LEU A 345 12.62 -13.75 -2.63
N LEU A 346 13.25 -13.76 -1.45
CA LEU A 346 13.80 -12.54 -0.88
C LEU A 346 15.11 -12.09 -1.55
N LYS A 347 15.92 -13.03 -2.05
CA LYS A 347 17.16 -12.70 -2.78
C LYS A 347 16.89 -11.84 -4.00
N ASP A 348 15.76 -12.06 -4.66
CA ASP A 348 15.35 -11.28 -5.83
C ASP A 348 15.05 -9.80 -5.51
N TYR A 349 14.80 -9.47 -4.23
CA TYR A 349 14.41 -8.13 -3.80
C TYR A 349 15.42 -7.45 -2.88
N LEU A 350 16.28 -8.18 -2.18
CA LEU A 350 17.14 -7.67 -1.11
C LEU A 350 18.64 -7.63 -1.47
N ASN A 351 19.03 -8.07 -2.67
CA ASN A 351 20.41 -7.99 -3.16
C ASN A 351 20.72 -6.65 -3.79
#